data_708bbf2643f62377ff1400214d2dd244
#
_entry.id   708bbf2643f62377ff1400214d2dd244
#
_cell.length_a   1.000
_cell.length_b   1.000
_cell.length_c   1.000
_cell.angle_alpha   90.00
_cell.angle_beta   90.00
_cell.angle_gamma   90.00
#
_symmetry.space_group_name_H-M   'P 1'
#
loop_
_entity.id
_entity.type
_entity.pdbx_description
1 polymer ?
#
loop_
_entity_poly.entity_id
_entity_poly.type
_entity_poly.pdbx_seq_one_letter_code
_entity_poly.pdbx_strand_id
1 'polypeptide(L)'
;MRAASNAGLDLVGLTDHDTTAGWDEAAASLSALPTRLGLILGAEISARTDKHISVHLLGLLFDRANTELSQALANTRDDRIPRMHEMIRRLRGAGIEVTFADVEQHVAIGATLGRPHLADALVALQIVENRSAAFDQFLNNNSPFYVSHISPNPINAIKLVKAAGGIAILAHPGALARGECVDESAIAAMAEVGLDALEVDHRDHDEATRAQLRGLARALGLLITGSSDFHGSGKLNDLGENQTSVVVWDELLARAWGTEVIYA
;
A
#
# COMPACT_ATOMS: atom_id res chain seq x y z
N MET A 1 7.74 -0.72 -14.69
CA MET A 1 8.99 -1.47 -14.94
C MET A 1 10.09 -0.61 -15.57
N ARG A 2 9.86 0.09 -16.70
CA ARG A 2 10.88 0.93 -17.34
C ARG A 2 11.48 2.01 -16.43
N ALA A 3 10.65 2.69 -15.64
CA ALA A 3 11.11 3.70 -14.69
C ALA A 3 12.03 3.09 -13.61
N ALA A 4 11.72 1.89 -13.10
CA ALA A 4 12.55 1.19 -12.13
C ALA A 4 13.91 0.76 -12.73
N SER A 5 13.90 0.25 -13.97
CA SER A 5 15.13 -0.06 -14.71
C SER A 5 15.99 1.20 -14.93
N ASN A 6 15.39 2.34 -15.30
CA ASN A 6 16.10 3.62 -15.48
C ASN A 6 16.63 4.19 -14.15
N ALA A 7 15.98 3.91 -13.03
CA ALA A 7 16.47 4.29 -11.69
C ALA A 7 17.62 3.38 -11.19
N GLY A 8 18.00 2.37 -11.96
CA GLY A 8 19.11 1.45 -11.64
C GLY A 8 18.80 0.47 -10.52
N LEU A 9 17.53 0.11 -10.34
CA LEU A 9 17.13 -0.88 -9.32
C LEU A 9 17.46 -2.30 -9.82
N ASP A 10 17.97 -3.15 -8.92
CA ASP A 10 18.14 -4.59 -9.15
C ASP A 10 16.82 -5.34 -9.02
N LEU A 11 16.00 -4.92 -8.04
CA LEU A 11 14.70 -5.50 -7.73
C LEU A 11 13.67 -4.39 -7.54
N VAL A 12 12.43 -4.67 -7.95
CA VAL A 12 11.28 -3.78 -7.66
C VAL A 12 10.07 -4.59 -7.23
N GLY A 13 9.43 -4.17 -6.14
CA GLY A 13 8.14 -4.72 -5.70
C GLY A 13 6.98 -4.01 -6.40
N LEU A 14 6.05 -4.76 -6.97
CA LEU A 14 4.76 -4.25 -7.45
C LEU A 14 3.71 -4.60 -6.39
N THR A 15 3.16 -3.57 -5.74
CA THR A 15 2.30 -3.72 -4.56
C THR A 15 1.06 -2.84 -4.64
N ASP A 16 0.32 -2.93 -5.73
CA ASP A 16 -0.93 -2.20 -5.90
C ASP A 16 -1.93 -2.52 -4.78
N HIS A 17 -2.75 -1.53 -4.39
CA HIS A 17 -3.70 -1.68 -3.31
C HIS A 17 -4.75 -2.76 -3.57
N ASP A 18 -4.80 -3.77 -2.72
CA ASP A 18 -5.81 -4.84 -2.64
C ASP A 18 -6.04 -5.59 -3.98
N THR A 19 -5.03 -5.65 -4.85
CA THR A 19 -5.15 -6.28 -6.17
C THR A 19 -3.84 -6.89 -6.66
N THR A 20 -3.95 -7.90 -7.51
CA THR A 20 -2.85 -8.53 -8.26
C THR A 20 -3.01 -8.34 -9.77
N ALA A 21 -3.92 -7.46 -10.21
CA ALA A 21 -4.32 -7.33 -11.61
C ALA A 21 -3.15 -6.89 -12.52
N GLY A 22 -2.19 -6.12 -12.01
CA GLY A 22 -1.02 -5.65 -12.76
C GLY A 22 0.11 -6.67 -12.92
N TRP A 23 0.05 -7.82 -12.25
CA TRP A 23 1.17 -8.76 -12.19
C TRP A 23 1.59 -9.31 -13.55
N ASP A 24 0.64 -9.78 -14.35
CA ASP A 24 0.94 -10.42 -15.64
C ASP A 24 1.49 -9.39 -16.66
N GLU A 25 0.94 -8.17 -16.67
CA GLU A 25 1.44 -7.07 -17.53
C GLU A 25 2.86 -6.65 -17.12
N ALA A 26 3.09 -6.49 -15.80
CA ALA A 26 4.42 -6.15 -15.29
C ALA A 26 5.45 -7.22 -15.64
N ALA A 27 5.12 -8.50 -15.43
CA ALA A 27 5.99 -9.62 -15.79
C ALA A 27 6.29 -9.67 -17.30
N ALA A 28 5.28 -9.53 -18.13
CA ALA A 28 5.46 -9.50 -19.59
C ALA A 28 6.35 -8.33 -20.06
N SER A 29 6.32 -7.20 -19.37
CA SER A 29 7.08 -6.01 -19.72
C SER A 29 8.59 -6.14 -19.45
N LEU A 30 9.03 -7.10 -18.63
CA LEU A 30 10.45 -7.29 -18.28
C LEU A 30 11.32 -7.59 -19.50
N SER A 31 10.85 -8.42 -20.42
CA SER A 31 11.60 -8.83 -21.61
C SER A 31 11.97 -7.67 -22.56
N ALA A 32 11.29 -6.53 -22.43
CA ALA A 32 11.55 -5.33 -23.23
C ALA A 32 12.50 -4.33 -22.53
N LEU A 33 13.03 -4.65 -21.35
CA LEU A 33 13.92 -3.77 -20.59
C LEU A 33 15.37 -3.87 -21.08
N PRO A 34 16.12 -2.75 -21.04
CA PRO A 34 17.52 -2.73 -21.44
C PRO A 34 18.47 -3.36 -20.39
N THR A 35 18.00 -3.50 -19.14
CA THR A 35 18.77 -4.03 -18.01
C THR A 35 18.01 -5.15 -17.35
N ARG A 36 18.73 -6.06 -16.70
CA ARG A 36 18.12 -7.11 -15.89
C ARG A 36 17.50 -6.47 -14.65
N LEU A 37 16.20 -6.62 -14.49
CA LEU A 37 15.42 -6.17 -13.34
C LEU A 37 14.62 -7.35 -12.80
N GLY A 38 14.71 -7.62 -11.50
CA GLY A 38 13.85 -8.58 -10.85
C GLY A 38 12.54 -7.94 -10.41
N LEU A 39 11.43 -8.63 -10.64
CA LEU A 39 10.09 -8.24 -10.22
C LEU A 39 9.64 -9.09 -9.04
N ILE A 40 9.35 -8.43 -7.93
CA ILE A 40 8.73 -9.01 -6.75
C ILE A 40 7.23 -8.75 -6.84
N LEU A 41 6.45 -9.81 -6.96
CA LEU A 41 5.00 -9.73 -7.01
C LEU A 41 4.42 -9.58 -5.60
N GLY A 42 3.52 -8.64 -5.40
CA GLY A 42 2.90 -8.36 -4.11
C GLY A 42 1.63 -7.54 -4.23
N ALA A 43 1.07 -7.20 -3.07
CA ALA A 43 -0.03 -6.26 -2.93
C ALA A 43 0.13 -5.45 -1.63
N GLU A 44 -0.28 -4.20 -1.66
CA GLU A 44 -0.46 -3.39 -0.45
C GLU A 44 -1.88 -3.63 0.09
N ILE A 45 -1.97 -4.41 1.16
CA ILE A 45 -3.22 -4.87 1.75
C ILE A 45 -3.72 -3.82 2.72
N SER A 46 -4.89 -3.27 2.46
CA SER A 46 -5.57 -2.38 3.40
C SER A 46 -6.11 -3.19 4.57
N ALA A 47 -5.77 -2.78 5.78
CA ALA A 47 -6.24 -3.41 7.00
C ALA A 47 -6.69 -2.36 8.02
N ARG A 48 -7.44 -2.78 9.02
CA ARG A 48 -7.95 -1.89 10.07
C ARG A 48 -7.95 -2.59 11.42
N THR A 49 -7.38 -1.94 12.42
CA THR A 49 -7.40 -2.44 13.80
C THR A 49 -8.79 -2.34 14.42
N ASP A 50 -9.02 -3.03 15.55
CA ASP A 50 -10.26 -2.93 16.30
C ASP A 50 -10.49 -1.51 16.88
N LYS A 51 -9.42 -0.72 17.04
CA LYS A 51 -9.48 0.71 17.38
C LYS A 51 -9.78 1.60 16.17
N HIS A 52 -10.13 1.02 15.03
CA HIS A 52 -10.39 1.72 13.77
C HIS A 52 -9.20 2.45 13.14
N ILE A 53 -7.97 2.16 13.55
CA ILE A 53 -6.76 2.71 12.93
C ILE A 53 -6.52 1.97 11.61
N SER A 54 -6.38 2.74 10.52
CA SER A 54 -6.03 2.20 9.20
C SER A 54 -4.55 1.88 9.15
N VAL A 55 -4.20 0.68 8.69
CA VAL A 55 -2.82 0.24 8.46
C VAL A 55 -2.71 -0.41 7.09
N HIS A 56 -1.52 -0.40 6.53
CA HIS A 56 -1.21 -1.12 5.30
C HIS A 56 -0.18 -2.21 5.58
N LEU A 57 -0.38 -3.35 4.92
CA LEU A 57 0.55 -4.48 4.96
C LEU A 57 1.00 -4.79 3.54
N LEU A 58 2.30 -4.83 3.31
CA LEU A 58 2.82 -5.39 2.07
C LEU A 58 2.81 -6.91 2.19
N GLY A 59 2.00 -7.56 1.39
CA GLY A 59 2.11 -8.99 1.13
C GLY A 59 2.99 -9.18 -0.09
N LEU A 60 4.14 -9.85 0.05
CA LEU A 60 5.06 -10.10 -1.06
C LEU A 60 5.18 -11.60 -1.32
N LEU A 61 5.38 -11.97 -2.60
CA LEU A 61 5.67 -13.34 -3.02
C LEU A 61 4.62 -14.39 -2.57
N PHE A 62 3.38 -13.99 -2.31
CA PHE A 62 2.31 -14.93 -1.99
C PHE A 62 1.74 -15.60 -3.24
N ASP A 63 1.19 -16.80 -3.07
CA ASP A 63 0.44 -17.48 -4.13
C ASP A 63 -0.90 -16.79 -4.38
N ARG A 64 -1.05 -16.16 -5.57
CA ARG A 64 -2.32 -15.52 -5.97
C ARG A 64 -3.49 -16.49 -6.15
N ALA A 65 -3.23 -17.80 -6.25
CA ALA A 65 -4.26 -18.83 -6.31
C ALA A 65 -4.82 -19.20 -4.93
N ASN A 66 -4.22 -18.70 -3.84
CA ASN A 66 -4.78 -18.87 -2.51
C ASN A 66 -6.15 -18.19 -2.41
N THR A 67 -7.21 -18.98 -2.26
CA THR A 67 -8.58 -18.51 -2.35
C THR A 67 -8.99 -17.60 -1.20
N GLU A 68 -8.49 -17.84 0.01
CA GLU A 68 -8.83 -17.04 1.19
C GLU A 68 -8.24 -15.64 1.12
N LEU A 69 -6.95 -15.53 0.75
CA LEU A 69 -6.31 -14.22 0.57
C LEU A 69 -6.93 -13.47 -0.61
N SER A 70 -7.13 -14.14 -1.76
CA SER A 70 -7.75 -13.54 -2.94
C SER A 70 -9.16 -13.02 -2.64
N GLN A 71 -9.97 -13.75 -1.88
CA GLN A 71 -11.31 -13.30 -1.47
C GLN A 71 -11.24 -12.11 -0.51
N ALA A 72 -10.28 -12.09 0.42
CA ALA A 72 -10.09 -10.97 1.33
C ALA A 72 -9.72 -9.68 0.58
N LEU A 73 -8.80 -9.77 -0.40
CA LEU A 73 -8.44 -8.65 -1.28
C LEU A 73 -9.65 -8.18 -2.10
N ALA A 74 -10.40 -9.11 -2.70
CA ALA A 74 -11.58 -8.79 -3.47
C ALA A 74 -12.65 -8.07 -2.63
N ASN A 75 -12.96 -8.57 -1.44
CA ASN A 75 -13.93 -7.96 -0.54
C ASN A 75 -13.54 -6.52 -0.16
N THR A 76 -12.25 -6.29 0.15
CA THR A 76 -11.74 -4.95 0.47
C THR A 76 -11.85 -4.01 -0.72
N ARG A 77 -11.51 -4.49 -1.92
CA ARG A 77 -11.60 -3.71 -3.16
C ARG A 77 -13.05 -3.37 -3.52
N ASP A 78 -13.95 -4.34 -3.43
CA ASP A 78 -15.34 -4.20 -3.84
C ASP A 78 -16.11 -3.24 -2.92
N ASP A 79 -15.76 -3.17 -1.61
CA ASP A 79 -16.32 -2.20 -0.66
C ASP A 79 -15.93 -0.73 -0.99
N ARG A 80 -14.88 -0.52 -1.78
CA ARG A 80 -14.46 0.84 -2.16
C ARG A 80 -15.45 1.56 -3.06
N ILE A 81 -16.27 0.82 -3.83
CA ILE A 81 -17.29 1.39 -4.71
C ILE A 81 -18.45 2.02 -3.89
N PRO A 82 -19.18 1.27 -3.03
CA PRO A 82 -20.23 1.85 -2.20
C PRO A 82 -19.71 2.94 -1.26
N ARG A 83 -18.49 2.78 -0.74
CA ARG A 83 -17.81 3.80 0.04
C ARG A 83 -17.65 5.11 -0.75
N MET A 84 -17.19 5.03 -2.01
CA MET A 84 -17.00 6.21 -2.85
C MET A 84 -18.32 6.91 -3.13
N HIS A 85 -19.37 6.16 -3.43
CA HIS A 85 -20.72 6.72 -3.60
C HIS A 85 -21.19 7.47 -2.36
N GLU A 86 -20.95 6.92 -1.17
CA GLU A 86 -21.32 7.58 0.09
C GLU A 86 -20.49 8.85 0.35
N MET A 87 -19.19 8.84 0.06
CA MET A 87 -18.35 10.05 0.15
C MET A 87 -18.86 11.15 -0.79
N ILE A 88 -19.15 10.80 -2.03
CA ILE A 88 -19.71 11.72 -3.03
C ILE A 88 -21.07 12.25 -2.56
N ARG A 89 -21.94 11.40 -2.03
CA ARG A 89 -23.24 11.82 -1.47
C ARG A 89 -23.08 12.87 -0.37
N ARG A 90 -22.10 12.68 0.52
CA ARG A 90 -21.80 13.63 1.62
C ARG A 90 -21.29 14.97 1.08
N LEU A 91 -20.36 14.94 0.11
CA LEU A 91 -19.83 16.13 -0.55
C LEU A 91 -20.94 16.92 -1.22
N ARG A 92 -21.80 16.24 -1.99
CA ARG A 92 -22.95 16.89 -2.64
C ARG A 92 -23.96 17.47 -1.65
N GLY A 93 -24.17 16.79 -0.53
CA GLY A 93 -24.99 17.31 0.56
C GLY A 93 -24.47 18.60 1.19
N ALA A 94 -23.18 18.89 1.03
CA ALA A 94 -22.52 20.13 1.44
C ALA A 94 -22.39 21.16 0.29
N GLY A 95 -23.01 20.92 -0.87
CA GLY A 95 -22.97 21.83 -2.03
C GLY A 95 -21.74 21.68 -2.91
N ILE A 96 -20.96 20.60 -2.76
CA ILE A 96 -19.79 20.31 -3.59
C ILE A 96 -20.23 19.37 -4.72
N GLU A 97 -20.37 19.94 -5.94
CA GLU A 97 -20.88 19.21 -7.09
C GLU A 97 -19.79 18.31 -7.72
N VAL A 98 -19.76 17.05 -7.31
CA VAL A 98 -18.91 15.99 -7.86
C VAL A 98 -19.78 14.74 -8.06
N THR A 99 -19.52 13.99 -9.13
CA THR A 99 -20.26 12.75 -9.47
C THR A 99 -19.31 11.55 -9.48
N PHE A 100 -19.87 10.35 -9.45
CA PHE A 100 -19.08 9.14 -9.59
C PHE A 100 -18.41 9.05 -10.99
N ALA A 101 -19.11 9.52 -12.03
CA ALA A 101 -18.56 9.59 -13.38
C ALA A 101 -17.32 10.51 -13.49
N ASP A 102 -17.27 11.61 -12.71
CA ASP A 102 -16.08 12.45 -12.65
C ASP A 102 -14.91 11.70 -12.05
N VAL A 103 -15.15 10.89 -11.02
CA VAL A 103 -14.10 10.07 -10.37
C VAL A 103 -13.62 8.94 -11.29
N GLU A 104 -14.53 8.26 -11.98
CA GLU A 104 -14.19 7.15 -12.90
C GLU A 104 -13.22 7.56 -14.01
N GLN A 105 -13.27 8.80 -14.50
CA GLN A 105 -12.37 9.32 -15.52
C GLN A 105 -10.90 9.32 -15.09
N HIS A 106 -10.64 9.26 -13.78
CA HIS A 106 -9.29 9.26 -13.22
C HIS A 106 -8.81 7.85 -12.79
N VAL A 107 -9.67 6.83 -12.92
CA VAL A 107 -9.33 5.45 -12.55
C VAL A 107 -8.80 4.72 -13.78
N ALA A 108 -7.52 4.35 -13.77
CA ALA A 108 -6.95 3.53 -14.83
C ALA A 108 -7.58 2.13 -14.84
N ILE A 109 -7.60 1.49 -16.01
CA ILE A 109 -8.12 0.12 -16.16
C ILE A 109 -7.35 -0.81 -15.22
N GLY A 110 -8.07 -1.57 -14.38
CA GLY A 110 -7.48 -2.49 -13.40
C GLY A 110 -6.99 -1.84 -12.11
N ALA A 111 -6.98 -0.51 -12.01
CA ALA A 111 -6.61 0.18 -10.77
C ALA A 111 -7.69 0.07 -9.70
N THR A 112 -7.27 0.00 -8.46
CA THR A 112 -8.18 0.00 -7.30
C THR A 112 -8.68 1.41 -7.00
N LEU A 113 -10.01 1.59 -6.99
CA LEU A 113 -10.66 2.86 -6.67
C LEU A 113 -10.26 3.35 -5.26
N GLY A 114 -9.91 4.63 -5.15
CA GLY A 114 -9.49 5.21 -3.88
C GLY A 114 -9.69 6.74 -3.81
N ARG A 115 -9.48 7.30 -2.62
CA ARG A 115 -9.55 8.76 -2.38
C ARG A 115 -8.68 9.61 -3.31
N PRO A 116 -7.49 9.16 -3.76
CA PRO A 116 -6.72 9.91 -4.75
C PRO A 116 -7.48 10.22 -6.04
N HIS A 117 -8.31 9.28 -6.53
CA HIS A 117 -9.13 9.49 -7.73
C HIS A 117 -10.24 10.53 -7.49
N LEU A 118 -10.84 10.54 -6.28
CA LEU A 118 -11.77 11.61 -5.88
C LEU A 118 -11.06 12.96 -5.75
N ALA A 119 -9.81 12.97 -5.24
CA ALA A 119 -9.00 14.18 -5.20
C ALA A 119 -8.73 14.73 -6.61
N ASP A 120 -8.37 13.85 -7.56
CA ASP A 120 -8.15 14.24 -8.96
C ASP A 120 -9.42 14.79 -9.59
N ALA A 121 -10.58 14.20 -9.32
CA ALA A 121 -11.85 14.73 -9.80
C ALA A 121 -12.13 16.13 -9.23
N LEU A 122 -11.89 16.36 -7.93
CA LEU A 122 -12.05 17.68 -7.31
C LEU A 122 -11.11 18.71 -7.90
N VAL A 123 -9.87 18.33 -8.25
CA VAL A 123 -8.90 19.20 -8.94
C VAL A 123 -9.37 19.50 -10.37
N ALA A 124 -9.79 18.50 -11.13
CA ALA A 124 -10.28 18.65 -12.50
C ALA A 124 -11.53 19.56 -12.57
N LEU A 125 -12.39 19.50 -11.58
CA LEU A 125 -13.55 20.36 -11.41
C LEU A 125 -13.20 21.75 -10.85
N GLN A 126 -11.92 22.06 -10.62
CA GLN A 126 -11.44 23.32 -10.06
C GLN A 126 -12.02 23.67 -8.67
N ILE A 127 -12.43 22.64 -7.91
CA ILE A 127 -12.92 22.80 -6.52
C ILE A 127 -11.75 23.03 -5.58
N VAL A 128 -10.59 22.42 -5.88
CA VAL A 128 -9.32 22.58 -5.15
C VAL A 128 -8.16 22.74 -6.15
N GLU A 129 -7.05 23.32 -5.68
CA GLU A 129 -5.89 23.59 -6.53
C GLU A 129 -5.05 22.34 -6.85
N ASN A 130 -4.98 21.39 -5.91
CA ASN A 130 -4.16 20.19 -6.02
C ASN A 130 -4.65 19.08 -5.07
N ARG A 131 -4.07 17.88 -5.19
CA ARG A 131 -4.41 16.74 -4.35
C ARG A 131 -4.23 17.01 -2.85
N SER A 132 -3.16 17.70 -2.45
CA SER A 132 -2.92 18.00 -1.03
C SER A 132 -4.07 18.84 -0.47
N ALA A 133 -4.49 19.90 -1.17
CA ALA A 133 -5.63 20.71 -0.78
C ALA A 133 -6.94 19.90 -0.70
N ALA A 134 -7.14 18.91 -1.59
CA ALA A 134 -8.29 18.01 -1.52
C ALA A 134 -8.27 17.18 -0.24
N PHE A 135 -7.12 16.61 0.13
CA PHE A 135 -7.00 15.85 1.36
C PHE A 135 -7.16 16.72 2.60
N ASP A 136 -6.53 17.89 2.65
CA ASP A 136 -6.59 18.79 3.79
C ASP A 136 -8.02 19.28 4.06
N GLN A 137 -8.77 19.60 3.02
CA GLN A 137 -10.11 20.17 3.15
C GLN A 137 -11.23 19.13 3.25
N PHE A 138 -11.14 18.03 2.48
CA PHE A 138 -12.29 17.14 2.28
C PHE A 138 -12.03 15.66 2.56
N LEU A 139 -10.81 15.15 2.33
CA LEU A 139 -10.58 13.70 2.20
C LEU A 139 -9.73 13.09 3.31
N ASN A 140 -9.26 13.87 4.30
CA ASN A 140 -8.54 13.34 5.46
C ASN A 140 -9.44 12.47 6.35
N ASN A 141 -8.83 11.68 7.23
CA ASN A 141 -9.55 10.72 8.06
C ASN A 141 -10.50 11.36 9.10
N ASN A 142 -10.31 12.66 9.42
CA ASN A 142 -11.13 13.42 10.36
C ASN A 142 -12.23 14.23 9.67
N SER A 143 -12.27 14.20 8.34
CA SER A 143 -13.26 14.92 7.55
C SER A 143 -14.67 14.36 7.76
N PRO A 144 -15.72 15.19 7.82
CA PRO A 144 -17.12 14.73 7.86
C PRO A 144 -17.52 13.96 6.59
N PHE A 145 -16.77 14.13 5.51
CA PHE A 145 -16.99 13.42 4.24
C PHE A 145 -16.32 12.04 4.21
N TYR A 146 -15.41 11.78 5.16
CA TYR A 146 -14.73 10.49 5.22
C TYR A 146 -15.71 9.35 5.53
N VAL A 147 -15.55 8.26 4.80
CA VAL A 147 -16.22 6.98 5.03
C VAL A 147 -15.15 5.91 5.15
N SER A 148 -15.21 5.12 6.21
CA SER A 148 -14.33 3.95 6.35
C SER A 148 -14.75 2.87 5.36
N HIS A 149 -13.81 2.06 4.91
CA HIS A 149 -14.09 0.87 4.12
C HIS A 149 -13.97 -0.39 5.00
N ILE A 150 -14.60 -1.48 4.56
CA ILE A 150 -14.46 -2.79 5.15
C ILE A 150 -13.07 -3.32 4.73
N SER A 151 -12.30 -3.73 5.72
CA SER A 151 -10.97 -4.30 5.53
C SER A 151 -10.66 -5.28 6.65
N PRO A 152 -9.82 -6.31 6.42
CA PRO A 152 -9.48 -7.28 7.45
C PRO A 152 -8.76 -6.61 8.63
N ASN A 153 -8.87 -7.23 9.81
CA ASN A 153 -7.97 -6.90 10.91
C ASN A 153 -6.52 -7.29 10.51
N PRO A 154 -5.49 -6.48 10.87
CA PRO A 154 -4.10 -6.74 10.49
C PRO A 154 -3.61 -8.14 10.86
N ILE A 155 -3.99 -8.64 12.02
CA ILE A 155 -3.65 -10.01 12.48
C ILE A 155 -4.15 -11.05 11.50
N ASN A 156 -5.39 -10.91 11.01
CA ASN A 156 -5.97 -11.82 10.03
C ASN A 156 -5.30 -11.67 8.66
N ALA A 157 -5.02 -10.45 8.23
CA ALA A 157 -4.33 -10.19 6.97
C ALA A 157 -2.92 -10.82 6.94
N ILE A 158 -2.15 -10.69 8.02
CA ILE A 158 -0.83 -11.35 8.15
C ILE A 158 -0.99 -12.88 8.04
N LYS A 159 -1.92 -13.47 8.77
CA LYS A 159 -2.16 -14.93 8.71
C LYS A 159 -2.52 -15.40 7.30
N LEU A 160 -3.34 -14.65 6.57
CA LEU A 160 -3.69 -14.96 5.18
C LEU A 160 -2.47 -14.89 4.26
N VAL A 161 -1.64 -13.85 4.38
CA VAL A 161 -0.39 -13.73 3.61
C VAL A 161 0.54 -14.90 3.91
N LYS A 162 0.73 -15.25 5.20
CA LYS A 162 1.59 -16.38 5.60
C LYS A 162 1.03 -17.71 5.11
N ALA A 163 -0.28 -17.93 5.19
CA ALA A 163 -0.93 -19.14 4.66
C ALA A 163 -0.82 -19.27 3.12
N ALA A 164 -0.71 -18.15 2.43
CA ALA A 164 -0.43 -18.07 0.99
C ALA A 164 1.06 -18.16 0.63
N GLY A 165 1.94 -18.44 1.60
CA GLY A 165 3.39 -18.57 1.40
C GLY A 165 4.14 -17.27 1.23
N GLY A 166 3.50 -16.14 1.54
CA GLY A 166 4.05 -14.80 1.37
C GLY A 166 4.84 -14.28 2.57
N ILE A 167 5.43 -13.11 2.35
CA ILE A 167 6.09 -12.26 3.33
C ILE A 167 5.14 -11.15 3.73
N ALA A 168 4.99 -10.87 5.03
CA ALA A 168 4.16 -9.80 5.55
C ALA A 168 5.02 -8.68 6.15
N ILE A 169 4.90 -7.46 5.63
CA ILE A 169 5.62 -6.28 6.08
C ILE A 169 4.62 -5.21 6.50
N LEU A 170 4.78 -4.59 7.66
CA LEU A 170 3.96 -3.43 8.04
C LEU A 170 4.51 -2.18 7.34
N ALA A 171 3.72 -1.63 6.42
CA ALA A 171 4.08 -0.48 5.61
C ALA A 171 3.99 0.82 6.42
N HIS A 172 4.98 1.69 6.26
CA HIS A 172 5.04 3.08 6.79
C HIS A 172 4.34 3.31 8.15
N PRO A 173 4.60 2.50 9.21
CA PRO A 173 3.83 2.50 10.45
C PRO A 173 3.87 3.79 11.26
N GLY A 174 4.83 4.65 10.99
CA GLY A 174 5.01 5.95 11.66
C GLY A 174 4.56 7.16 10.85
N ALA A 175 3.83 6.98 9.73
CA ALA A 175 3.41 8.05 8.83
C ALA A 175 2.26 8.90 9.41
N LEU A 176 2.55 9.73 10.42
CA LEU A 176 1.57 10.58 11.14
C LEU A 176 0.75 11.49 10.21
N ALA A 177 1.33 11.94 9.11
CA ALA A 177 0.60 12.73 8.10
C ALA A 177 -0.58 11.99 7.46
N ARG A 178 -0.61 10.65 7.55
CA ARG A 178 -1.70 9.79 7.02
C ARG A 178 -2.80 9.52 8.04
N GLY A 179 -2.61 9.90 9.29
CA GLY A 179 -3.56 9.72 10.39
C GLY A 179 -2.91 9.11 11.64
N GLU A 180 -3.75 8.53 12.50
CA GLU A 180 -3.29 7.89 13.71
C GLU A 180 -2.47 6.62 13.38
N CYS A 181 -1.32 6.47 14.05
CA CYS A 181 -0.45 5.31 13.93
C CYS A 181 -0.80 4.26 14.98
N VAL A 182 -0.51 3.00 14.66
CA VAL A 182 -0.66 1.90 15.62
C VAL A 182 0.40 2.00 16.72
N ASP A 183 0.00 1.62 17.93
CA ASP A 183 0.93 1.58 19.07
C ASP A 183 1.85 0.36 19.01
N GLU A 184 2.93 0.39 19.82
CA GLU A 184 3.94 -0.67 19.85
C GLU A 184 3.34 -2.03 20.26
N SER A 185 2.29 -2.03 21.10
CA SER A 185 1.62 -3.26 21.51
C SER A 185 0.87 -3.93 20.37
N ALA A 186 0.26 -3.14 19.48
CA ALA A 186 -0.37 -3.66 18.27
C ALA A 186 0.66 -4.24 17.30
N ILE A 187 1.83 -3.60 17.15
CA ILE A 187 2.92 -4.13 16.32
C ILE A 187 3.49 -5.42 16.94
N ALA A 188 3.63 -5.49 18.26
CA ALA A 188 4.06 -6.71 18.95
C ALA A 188 3.07 -7.87 18.70
N ALA A 189 1.77 -7.63 18.79
CA ALA A 189 0.76 -8.63 18.46
C ALA A 189 0.80 -9.09 16.99
N MET A 190 1.14 -8.19 16.06
CA MET A 190 1.38 -8.55 14.66
C MET A 190 2.63 -9.42 14.50
N ALA A 191 3.72 -9.14 15.25
CA ALA A 191 4.92 -9.96 15.24
C ALA A 191 4.66 -11.40 15.73
N GLU A 192 3.85 -11.57 16.77
CA GLU A 192 3.47 -12.88 17.30
C GLU A 192 2.74 -13.78 16.29
N VAL A 193 2.05 -13.19 15.30
CA VAL A 193 1.32 -13.94 14.27
C VAL A 193 2.06 -14.05 12.94
N GLY A 194 3.34 -13.62 12.89
CA GLY A 194 4.21 -13.85 11.76
C GLY A 194 4.45 -12.64 10.85
N LEU A 195 4.32 -11.40 11.38
CA LEU A 195 4.85 -10.23 10.69
C LEU A 195 6.37 -10.43 10.52
N ASP A 196 6.89 -10.22 9.32
CA ASP A 196 8.29 -10.48 8.99
C ASP A 196 9.18 -9.22 9.17
N ALA A 197 8.64 -8.05 8.86
CA ALA A 197 9.42 -6.81 8.87
C ALA A 197 8.57 -5.56 9.15
N LEU A 198 9.25 -4.47 9.52
CA LEU A 198 8.73 -3.11 9.53
C LEU A 198 9.39 -2.30 8.41
N GLU A 199 8.61 -1.55 7.68
CA GLU A 199 9.11 -0.52 6.80
C GLU A 199 9.50 0.70 7.63
N VAL A 200 10.80 0.84 7.86
CA VAL A 200 11.38 1.89 8.72
C VAL A 200 11.86 3.05 7.87
N ASP A 201 12.58 2.73 6.79
CA ASP A 201 13.12 3.73 5.90
C ASP A 201 12.07 4.14 4.87
N HIS A 202 11.34 5.20 5.20
CA HIS A 202 10.26 5.75 4.40
C HIS A 202 10.29 7.29 4.42
N ARG A 203 9.84 7.93 3.35
CA ARG A 203 9.82 9.40 3.22
C ARG A 203 9.02 10.09 4.33
N ASP A 204 7.89 9.51 4.73
CA ASP A 204 6.98 10.08 5.75
C ASP A 204 7.47 9.84 7.19
N HIS A 205 8.65 9.24 7.38
CA HIS A 205 9.27 9.05 8.69
C HIS A 205 10.43 10.03 8.85
N ASP A 206 10.37 10.85 9.88
CA ASP A 206 11.53 11.63 10.32
C ASP A 206 12.56 10.73 11.02
N GLU A 207 13.74 11.29 11.32
CA GLU A 207 14.83 10.53 11.93
C GLU A 207 14.48 9.97 13.32
N ALA A 208 13.69 10.69 14.10
CA ALA A 208 13.25 10.24 15.42
C ALA A 208 12.31 9.02 15.31
N THR A 209 11.35 9.07 14.39
CA THR A 209 10.44 7.98 14.06
C THR A 209 11.22 6.75 13.54
N ARG A 210 12.16 6.96 12.64
CA ARG A 210 13.03 5.87 12.14
C ARG A 210 13.83 5.23 13.28
N ALA A 211 14.41 6.03 14.17
CA ALA A 211 15.17 5.52 15.31
C ALA A 211 14.30 4.70 16.26
N GLN A 212 13.08 5.17 16.58
CA GLN A 212 12.11 4.44 17.39
C GLN A 212 11.71 3.11 16.75
N LEU A 213 11.32 3.14 15.47
CA LEU A 213 10.91 1.94 14.74
C LEU A 213 12.04 0.91 14.59
N ARG A 214 13.31 1.36 14.41
CA ARG A 214 14.50 0.48 14.43
C ARG A 214 14.69 -0.19 15.79
N GLY A 215 14.49 0.55 16.87
CA GLY A 215 14.53 0.02 18.23
C GLY A 215 13.47 -1.06 18.44
N LEU A 216 12.24 -0.78 18.04
CA LEU A 216 11.11 -1.69 18.14
C LEU A 216 11.31 -2.94 17.28
N ALA A 217 11.73 -2.80 16.02
CA ALA A 217 12.00 -3.92 15.14
C ALA A 217 13.03 -4.89 15.77
N ARG A 218 14.13 -4.36 16.30
CA ARG A 218 15.14 -5.17 16.99
C ARG A 218 14.59 -5.88 18.22
N ALA A 219 13.80 -5.19 19.04
CA ALA A 219 13.18 -5.77 20.24
C ALA A 219 12.22 -6.92 19.91
N LEU A 220 11.54 -6.85 18.77
CA LEU A 220 10.57 -7.85 18.32
C LEU A 220 11.16 -8.90 17.36
N GLY A 221 12.44 -8.83 17.01
CA GLY A 221 13.07 -9.73 16.06
C GLY A 221 12.56 -9.57 14.61
N LEU A 222 12.04 -8.39 14.26
CA LEU A 222 11.58 -8.06 12.93
C LEU A 222 12.71 -7.52 12.06
N LEU A 223 12.66 -7.81 10.76
CA LEU A 223 13.55 -7.23 9.78
C LEU A 223 13.17 -5.76 9.51
N ILE A 224 14.13 -5.01 8.96
CA ILE A 224 13.98 -3.58 8.68
C ILE A 224 14.03 -3.38 7.18
N THR A 225 12.96 -2.86 6.61
CA THR A 225 12.87 -2.55 5.18
C THR A 225 12.79 -1.05 4.93
N GLY A 226 12.99 -0.68 3.68
CA GLY A 226 12.71 0.64 3.15
C GLY A 226 12.04 0.52 1.78
N SER A 227 11.23 1.52 1.45
CA SER A 227 10.61 1.62 0.15
C SER A 227 10.39 3.08 -0.26
N SER A 228 10.18 3.27 -1.56
CA SER A 228 9.85 4.58 -2.12
C SER A 228 8.36 4.91 -2.00
N ASP A 229 7.50 3.93 -1.87
CA ASP A 229 6.04 4.11 -1.96
C ASP A 229 5.65 4.95 -3.20
N PHE A 230 6.29 4.62 -4.34
CA PHE A 230 6.16 5.35 -5.59
C PHE A 230 4.76 5.19 -6.22
N HIS A 231 4.12 6.29 -6.54
CA HIS A 231 2.78 6.33 -7.11
C HIS A 231 2.72 7.13 -8.43
N GLY A 232 3.75 6.98 -9.26
CA GLY A 232 3.84 7.76 -10.50
C GLY A 232 3.82 9.27 -10.24
N SER A 233 3.15 10.02 -11.09
CA SER A 233 2.98 11.47 -10.90
C SER A 233 2.08 11.87 -9.74
N GLY A 234 1.48 10.89 -9.05
CA GLY A 234 0.54 11.12 -7.95
C GLY A 234 1.19 11.50 -6.62
N LYS A 235 2.48 11.21 -6.45
CA LYS A 235 3.30 11.57 -5.29
C LYS A 235 4.64 12.11 -5.75
N LEU A 236 5.33 12.83 -4.86
CA LEU A 236 6.68 13.36 -5.09
C LEU A 236 7.80 12.35 -4.79
N ASN A 237 7.43 11.09 -4.53
CA ASN A 237 8.37 10.02 -4.20
C ASN A 237 9.10 9.55 -5.47
N ASP A 238 10.41 9.44 -5.40
CA ASP A 238 11.22 8.93 -6.51
C ASP A 238 11.50 7.44 -6.34
N LEU A 239 11.51 6.69 -7.45
CA LEU A 239 11.94 5.29 -7.43
C LEU A 239 13.38 5.18 -6.94
N GLY A 240 13.62 4.24 -6.03
CA GLY A 240 14.94 4.04 -5.43
C GLY A 240 15.20 4.85 -4.16
N GLU A 241 14.26 5.68 -3.69
CA GLU A 241 14.33 6.22 -2.34
C GLU A 241 14.21 5.09 -1.31
N ASN A 242 14.98 5.19 -0.21
CA ASN A 242 14.81 4.32 0.95
C ASN A 242 14.81 2.81 0.61
N GLN A 243 15.84 2.34 -0.05
CA GLN A 243 15.96 0.94 -0.48
C GLN A 243 16.13 -0.02 0.69
N THR A 244 15.61 -1.23 0.55
CA THR A 244 15.92 -2.38 1.40
C THR A 244 17.30 -2.94 1.04
N SER A 245 18.13 -3.26 2.04
CA SER A 245 19.45 -3.85 1.79
C SER A 245 19.32 -5.28 1.25
N VAL A 246 20.31 -5.71 0.44
CA VAL A 246 20.36 -7.06 -0.13
C VAL A 246 20.35 -8.13 0.96
N VAL A 247 21.07 -7.94 2.05
CA VAL A 247 21.12 -8.89 3.17
C VAL A 247 19.74 -9.10 3.79
N VAL A 248 18.99 -8.01 4.02
CA VAL A 248 17.62 -8.09 4.55
C VAL A 248 16.69 -8.74 3.52
N TRP A 249 16.87 -8.42 2.25
CA TRP A 249 16.08 -9.04 1.19
C TRP A 249 16.29 -10.56 1.11
N ASP A 250 17.52 -11.03 1.18
CA ASP A 250 17.85 -12.47 1.16
C ASP A 250 17.23 -13.20 2.35
N GLU A 251 17.22 -12.59 3.54
CA GLU A 251 16.57 -13.14 4.72
C GLU A 251 15.03 -13.19 4.55
N LEU A 252 14.42 -12.17 3.95
CA LEU A 252 12.98 -12.15 3.63
C LEU A 252 12.65 -13.22 2.59
N LEU A 253 13.41 -13.28 1.51
CA LEU A 253 13.20 -14.24 0.43
C LEU A 253 13.22 -15.69 0.94
N ALA A 254 14.10 -16.00 1.89
CA ALA A 254 14.18 -17.33 2.51
C ALA A 254 12.91 -17.73 3.30
N ARG A 255 12.02 -16.77 3.60
CA ARG A 255 10.75 -17.02 4.32
C ARG A 255 9.56 -17.22 3.41
N ALA A 256 9.72 -16.95 2.10
CA ALA A 256 8.64 -17.08 1.11
C ALA A 256 8.67 -18.46 0.44
N TRP A 257 7.47 -18.96 0.12
CA TRP A 257 7.30 -20.20 -0.66
C TRP A 257 6.09 -20.15 -1.61
N GLY A 258 5.38 -19.02 -1.69
CA GLY A 258 4.18 -18.88 -2.50
C GLY A 258 4.48 -18.65 -3.98
N THR A 259 5.40 -17.74 -4.31
CA THR A 259 5.87 -17.50 -5.67
C THR A 259 7.32 -17.02 -5.67
N GLU A 260 7.96 -17.01 -6.83
CA GLU A 260 9.35 -16.61 -7.00
C GLU A 260 9.49 -15.20 -7.56
N VAL A 261 10.69 -14.61 -7.42
CA VAL A 261 11.06 -13.38 -8.12
C VAL A 261 11.15 -13.67 -9.61
N ILE A 262 10.52 -12.83 -10.43
CA ILE A 262 10.55 -12.97 -11.88
C ILE A 262 11.69 -12.11 -12.45
N TYR A 263 12.52 -12.70 -13.28
CA TYR A 263 13.59 -12.02 -14.01
C TYR A 263 13.33 -12.06 -15.52
N ALA A 264 13.83 -11.04 -16.23
CA ALA A 264 13.83 -11.01 -17.70
C ALA A 264 14.76 -12.08 -18.30
#